data_3d8d07147427398e968e695c405d0434
#
_entry.id   3d8d07147427398e968e695c405d0434
#
_cell.length_a   1.000
_cell.length_b   1.000
_cell.length_c   1.000
_cell.angle_alpha   90.00
_cell.angle_beta   90.00
_cell.angle_gamma   90.00
#
_symmetry.space_group_name_H-M   'P 1'
#
loop_
_entity.id
_entity.type
_entity.pdbx_description
1 polymer ?
#
loop_
_entity_poly.entity_id
_entity_poly.type
_entity_poly.pdbx_seq_one_letter_code
_entity_poly.pdbx_strand_id
1 'polypeptide(L)'
;MAGEVTPVYVDSRFRRTVESHFLKHPLTGWKLEYLTGKGKVANTCTLNGSVKAGGYFLIQEAKGDGGSTALPTPDAECTASMSVTNGSVRMSDASGVPVDLVGYGAASMVETKAAPARSRMTSIERRNGVDSDDNFADSTVGVPTPTNSGVVPTPTPAPTSTPVETPISKVQGASPTSPMVDQTVSTVDVVTATYPTGGYNGIYIQTPGSGGTPKKATDASDGIFVYSTWAAAHVKVGDCVTVKGTVREYHDLTEIGGSTQVDRESGCAPVKATELATLPATDAGREAYEGMLVKPTSGYTITNNYGLNQYGQIGLADGNTPRYQGTEVALPGRGAEAVEVANKAK
;
A
#
# COMPACT_ATOMS: atom_id res chain seq x y z
N MET A 1 -37.19 1.28 -19.51
CA MET A 1 -35.72 1.12 -19.67
C MET A 1 -35.11 2.40 -19.13
N ALA A 2 -34.43 2.28 -18.01
CA ALA A 2 -33.93 3.41 -17.27
C ALA A 2 -32.60 3.87 -17.86
N GLY A 3 -32.53 5.09 -18.40
CA GLY A 3 -31.31 5.75 -18.84
C GLY A 3 -30.54 6.31 -17.65
N GLU A 4 -29.28 6.12 -17.67
CA GLU A 4 -28.36 6.28 -16.57
C GLU A 4 -27.70 7.64 -16.60
N VAL A 5 -27.70 8.34 -15.47
CA VAL A 5 -26.80 9.45 -15.25
C VAL A 5 -25.46 8.86 -14.82
N THR A 6 -24.39 9.13 -15.56
CA THR A 6 -23.05 8.70 -15.17
C THR A 6 -22.39 9.84 -14.40
N PRO A 7 -22.34 9.80 -13.07
CA PRO A 7 -21.57 10.76 -12.31
C PRO A 7 -20.07 10.43 -12.42
N VAL A 8 -19.25 11.43 -12.64
CA VAL A 8 -17.81 11.38 -12.47
C VAL A 8 -17.48 12.16 -11.20
N TYR A 9 -16.76 11.52 -10.30
CA TYR A 9 -16.33 12.16 -9.06
C TYR A 9 -14.88 12.60 -9.19
N VAL A 10 -14.61 13.82 -8.81
CA VAL A 10 -13.26 14.30 -8.56
C VAL A 10 -13.08 14.33 -7.05
N ASP A 11 -12.24 13.43 -6.54
CA ASP A 11 -11.81 13.47 -5.14
C ASP A 11 -10.60 14.41 -5.02
N SER A 12 -10.60 15.31 -4.03
CA SER A 12 -9.48 16.22 -3.75
C SER A 12 -8.20 15.52 -3.29
N ARG A 13 -8.24 14.19 -3.14
CA ARG A 13 -7.07 13.36 -2.88
C ARG A 13 -6.23 13.08 -4.12
N PHE A 14 -6.43 13.84 -5.21
CA PHE A 14 -5.51 13.90 -6.35
C PHE A 14 -4.09 14.20 -5.87
N ARG A 15 -3.29 13.16 -5.66
CA ARG A 15 -1.90 13.26 -5.25
C ARG A 15 -0.96 13.18 -6.45
N ARG A 16 -0.76 14.32 -7.11
CA ARG A 16 0.58 14.70 -7.54
C ARG A 16 0.81 16.14 -7.12
N THR A 17 1.59 16.30 -6.03
CA THR A 17 2.20 17.57 -5.60
C THR A 17 1.26 18.78 -5.50
N VAL A 18 0.41 18.82 -4.47
CA VAL A 18 -0.05 20.07 -3.92
C VAL A 18 0.36 20.10 -2.45
N GLU A 19 1.31 20.98 -2.16
CA GLU A 19 1.72 21.27 -0.79
C GLU A 19 0.52 21.56 0.09
N SER A 20 0.53 21.03 1.29
CA SER A 20 -0.55 21.00 2.29
C SER A 20 -1.00 22.37 2.83
N HIS A 21 -0.97 23.43 2.05
CA HIS A 21 -1.25 24.81 2.46
C HIS A 21 -2.52 25.43 1.86
N PHE A 22 -3.23 24.75 0.95
CA PHE A 22 -4.42 25.32 0.34
C PHE A 22 -5.71 24.76 0.96
N LEU A 23 -6.49 25.64 1.58
CA LEU A 23 -7.84 25.33 2.07
C LEU A 23 -8.83 25.02 0.91
N LYS A 24 -8.46 25.36 -0.33
CA LYS A 24 -9.20 25.09 -1.57
C LYS A 24 -8.25 24.97 -2.75
N HIS A 25 -8.51 24.00 -3.63
CA HIS A 25 -7.79 23.85 -4.89
C HIS A 25 -8.67 24.39 -6.06
N PRO A 26 -8.20 25.36 -6.86
CA PRO A 26 -8.97 25.87 -7.99
C PRO A 26 -8.97 24.82 -9.14
N LEU A 27 -10.16 24.60 -9.70
CA LEU A 27 -10.36 23.76 -10.89
C LEU A 27 -10.62 24.59 -12.16
N THR A 28 -10.54 25.92 -12.08
CA THR A 28 -10.78 26.81 -13.23
C THR A 28 -9.77 26.51 -14.34
N GLY A 29 -10.28 26.21 -15.54
CA GLY A 29 -9.47 25.87 -16.70
C GLY A 29 -9.03 24.40 -16.77
N TRP A 30 -9.26 23.60 -15.72
CA TRP A 30 -9.01 22.16 -15.78
C TRP A 30 -9.95 21.50 -16.78
N LYS A 31 -9.53 20.37 -17.34
CA LYS A 31 -10.28 19.64 -18.35
C LYS A 31 -10.58 18.24 -17.87
N LEU A 32 -11.84 17.84 -18.02
CA LEU A 32 -12.26 16.45 -17.94
C LEU A 32 -12.53 15.94 -19.35
N GLU A 33 -11.87 14.86 -19.75
CA GLU A 33 -12.00 14.29 -21.08
C GLU A 33 -12.51 12.85 -21.00
N TYR A 34 -13.53 12.55 -21.78
CA TYR A 34 -13.93 11.17 -22.02
C TYR A 34 -13.24 10.63 -23.28
N LEU A 35 -12.57 9.50 -23.16
CA LEU A 35 -11.92 8.77 -24.24
C LEU A 35 -12.67 7.47 -24.51
N THR A 36 -12.89 7.19 -25.79
CA THR A 36 -13.48 5.91 -26.22
C THR A 36 -12.60 4.73 -25.82
N GLY A 37 -13.11 3.50 -25.85
CA GLY A 37 -12.31 2.30 -25.60
C GLY A 37 -11.04 2.17 -26.47
N LYS A 38 -10.98 2.88 -27.60
CA LYS A 38 -9.79 2.96 -28.49
C LYS A 38 -8.87 4.15 -28.19
N GLY A 39 -9.09 4.87 -27.09
CA GLY A 39 -8.25 5.99 -26.66
C GLY A 39 -8.47 7.32 -27.40
N LYS A 40 -9.49 7.43 -28.25
CA LYS A 40 -9.82 8.69 -28.93
C LYS A 40 -10.64 9.58 -28.02
N VAL A 41 -10.23 10.85 -27.82
CA VAL A 41 -11.03 11.85 -27.12
C VAL A 41 -12.37 12.02 -27.85
N ALA A 42 -13.46 11.76 -27.14
CA ALA A 42 -14.82 11.87 -27.65
C ALA A 42 -15.54 13.13 -27.13
N ASN A 43 -15.17 13.59 -25.93
CA ASN A 43 -15.72 14.79 -25.32
C ASN A 43 -14.68 15.43 -24.40
N THR A 44 -14.73 16.75 -24.28
CA THR A 44 -13.92 17.54 -23.36
C THR A 44 -14.81 18.54 -22.64
N CYS A 45 -14.73 18.57 -21.31
CA CYS A 45 -15.42 19.53 -20.46
C CYS A 45 -14.37 20.39 -19.74
N THR A 46 -14.52 21.71 -19.80
CA THR A 46 -13.69 22.65 -19.04
C THR A 46 -14.36 22.96 -17.74
N LEU A 47 -13.65 22.73 -16.63
CA LEU A 47 -14.16 22.92 -15.29
C LEU A 47 -13.96 24.36 -14.81
N ASN A 48 -14.87 24.79 -13.94
CA ASN A 48 -14.79 26.03 -13.18
C ASN A 48 -15.15 25.74 -11.73
N GLY A 49 -14.58 26.49 -10.81
CA GLY A 49 -14.85 26.32 -9.38
C GLY A 49 -13.61 25.92 -8.61
N SER A 50 -13.83 25.29 -7.47
CA SER A 50 -12.76 24.82 -6.58
C SER A 50 -13.22 23.66 -5.73
N VAL A 51 -12.33 22.76 -5.39
CA VAL A 51 -12.55 21.68 -4.44
C VAL A 51 -11.85 22.01 -3.11
N LYS A 52 -12.52 21.78 -1.97
CA LYS A 52 -11.91 21.93 -0.64
C LYS A 52 -10.94 20.76 -0.39
N ALA A 53 -9.94 20.98 0.45
CA ALA A 53 -9.09 19.88 0.91
C ALA A 53 -9.97 18.78 1.57
N GLY A 54 -9.78 17.51 1.14
CA GLY A 54 -10.60 16.38 1.57
C GLY A 54 -12.06 16.40 1.06
N GLY A 55 -12.47 17.38 0.24
CA GLY A 55 -13.82 17.53 -0.29
C GLY A 55 -14.02 16.82 -1.64
N TYR A 56 -15.24 16.94 -2.15
CA TYR A 56 -15.67 16.36 -3.42
C TYR A 56 -16.09 17.48 -4.39
N PHE A 57 -16.05 17.18 -5.68
CA PHE A 57 -16.58 18.02 -6.75
C PHE A 57 -17.32 17.12 -7.73
N LEU A 58 -18.65 17.22 -7.74
CA LEU A 58 -19.52 16.37 -8.55
C LEU A 58 -19.71 16.94 -9.95
N ILE A 59 -19.30 16.18 -10.95
CA ILE A 59 -19.51 16.52 -12.36
C ILE A 59 -20.60 15.60 -12.91
N GLN A 60 -21.70 16.17 -13.36
CA GLN A 60 -22.73 15.44 -14.07
C GLN A 60 -22.42 15.42 -15.56
N GLU A 61 -22.31 14.24 -16.14
CA GLU A 61 -22.20 14.04 -17.58
C GLU A 61 -23.58 13.86 -18.22
N ALA A 62 -23.61 13.55 -19.52
CA ALA A 62 -24.86 13.41 -20.26
C ALA A 62 -25.84 12.48 -19.56
N LYS A 63 -27.05 12.98 -19.38
CA LYS A 63 -28.18 12.21 -18.84
C LYS A 63 -28.72 11.28 -19.93
N GLY A 64 -28.67 9.98 -19.69
CA GLY A 64 -29.33 9.00 -20.55
C GLY A 64 -30.86 8.98 -20.33
N ASP A 65 -31.57 8.12 -21.09
CA ASP A 65 -33.04 8.07 -21.14
C ASP A 65 -33.70 7.41 -19.91
N GLY A 66 -33.08 7.40 -18.78
CA GLY A 66 -33.65 6.85 -17.56
C GLY A 66 -32.68 6.85 -16.40
N GLY A 67 -33.17 6.77 -15.26
CA GLY A 67 -32.60 6.78 -13.94
C GLY A 67 -33.68 7.32 -13.03
N SER A 68 -34.09 6.52 -12.06
CA SER A 68 -35.15 6.90 -11.12
C SER A 68 -34.61 7.67 -9.91
N THR A 69 -33.28 7.68 -9.72
CA THR A 69 -32.66 8.34 -8.57
C THR A 69 -32.01 9.66 -9.02
N ALA A 70 -32.47 10.76 -8.45
CA ALA A 70 -31.86 12.07 -8.68
C ALA A 70 -30.44 12.11 -8.08
N LEU A 71 -29.50 12.71 -8.84
CA LEU A 71 -28.18 13.07 -8.27
C LEU A 71 -28.33 14.20 -7.24
N PRO A 72 -27.43 14.32 -6.26
CA PRO A 72 -27.22 15.58 -5.57
C PRO A 72 -26.95 16.68 -6.60
N THR A 73 -27.25 17.94 -6.26
CA THR A 73 -26.95 19.07 -7.15
C THR A 73 -25.49 19.01 -7.62
N PRO A 74 -25.21 18.86 -8.91
CA PRO A 74 -23.84 18.78 -9.40
C PRO A 74 -23.12 20.13 -9.26
N ASP A 75 -21.81 20.09 -9.08
CA ASP A 75 -20.94 21.28 -9.03
C ASP A 75 -20.58 21.76 -10.44
N ALA A 76 -20.63 20.85 -11.42
CA ALA A 76 -20.51 21.16 -12.85
C ALA A 76 -21.36 20.21 -13.69
N GLU A 77 -21.78 20.69 -14.87
CA GLU A 77 -22.51 19.91 -15.85
C GLU A 77 -21.71 19.81 -17.15
N CYS A 78 -21.56 18.59 -17.66
CA CYS A 78 -20.88 18.24 -18.88
C CYS A 78 -21.77 17.36 -19.77
N THR A 79 -21.29 16.95 -20.94
CA THR A 79 -22.17 16.34 -21.96
C THR A 79 -21.61 15.04 -22.54
N ALA A 80 -20.61 14.43 -21.92
CA ALA A 80 -20.06 13.18 -22.41
C ALA A 80 -21.06 12.02 -22.27
N SER A 81 -21.36 11.35 -23.37
CA SER A 81 -22.08 10.09 -23.36
C SER A 81 -21.08 8.94 -23.23
N MET A 82 -20.92 8.41 -22.02
CA MET A 82 -19.91 7.42 -21.72
C MET A 82 -20.41 5.99 -21.93
N SER A 83 -19.58 5.13 -22.54
CA SER A 83 -19.86 3.70 -22.67
C SER A 83 -19.93 3.02 -21.30
N VAL A 84 -20.81 2.01 -21.19
CA VAL A 84 -20.91 1.18 -19.98
C VAL A 84 -19.78 0.16 -19.90
N THR A 85 -19.30 -0.33 -21.05
CA THR A 85 -18.43 -1.50 -21.13
C THR A 85 -16.93 -1.17 -21.17
N ASN A 86 -16.58 -0.01 -21.77
CA ASN A 86 -15.17 0.38 -21.90
C ASN A 86 -15.04 1.88 -22.20
N GLY A 87 -13.98 2.46 -21.74
CA GLY A 87 -13.63 3.86 -21.96
C GLY A 87 -12.65 4.34 -20.91
N SER A 88 -12.24 5.60 -21.03
CA SER A 88 -11.37 6.22 -20.05
C SER A 88 -11.82 7.64 -19.75
N VAL A 89 -11.63 8.07 -18.52
CA VAL A 89 -11.82 9.44 -18.08
C VAL A 89 -10.44 9.99 -17.69
N ARG A 90 -10.03 11.08 -18.33
CA ARG A 90 -8.78 11.74 -18.08
C ARG A 90 -9.04 13.12 -17.51
N MET A 91 -8.30 13.47 -16.46
CA MET A 91 -8.26 14.83 -15.95
C MET A 91 -6.91 15.48 -16.28
N SER A 92 -6.96 16.71 -16.73
CA SER A 92 -5.76 17.53 -17.01
C SER A 92 -5.90 18.86 -16.31
N ASP A 93 -4.78 19.44 -15.88
CA ASP A 93 -4.74 20.78 -15.30
C ASP A 93 -5.02 21.87 -16.34
N ALA A 94 -5.01 23.14 -15.93
CA ALA A 94 -5.27 24.28 -16.80
C ALA A 94 -4.20 24.47 -17.90
N SER A 95 -3.00 23.94 -17.72
CA SER A 95 -1.92 23.92 -18.72
C SER A 95 -2.03 22.75 -19.69
N GLY A 96 -2.95 21.81 -19.44
CA GLY A 96 -3.17 20.64 -20.27
C GLY A 96 -2.30 19.43 -19.89
N VAL A 97 -1.62 19.48 -18.76
CA VAL A 97 -0.85 18.34 -18.24
C VAL A 97 -1.80 17.34 -17.63
N PRO A 98 -1.77 16.05 -18.04
CA PRO A 98 -2.57 15.01 -17.42
C PRO A 98 -2.25 14.88 -15.93
N VAL A 99 -3.30 14.83 -15.11
CA VAL A 99 -3.20 14.71 -13.65
C VAL A 99 -3.68 13.33 -13.19
N ASP A 100 -4.68 12.77 -13.88
CA ASP A 100 -5.24 11.46 -13.55
C ASP A 100 -5.93 10.82 -14.75
N LEU A 101 -5.96 9.47 -14.77
CA LEU A 101 -6.58 8.67 -15.81
C LEU A 101 -7.25 7.44 -15.20
N VAL A 102 -8.54 7.29 -15.41
CA VAL A 102 -9.26 6.07 -15.04
C VAL A 102 -9.75 5.37 -16.29
N GLY A 103 -9.11 4.28 -16.66
CA GLY A 103 -9.55 3.41 -17.75
C GLY A 103 -10.27 2.17 -17.24
N TYR A 104 -11.37 1.76 -17.91
CA TYR A 104 -12.20 0.64 -17.47
C TYR A 104 -12.59 -0.30 -18.60
N GLY A 105 -12.85 -1.57 -18.24
CA GLY A 105 -13.21 -2.62 -19.19
C GLY A 105 -12.08 -2.90 -20.19
N ALA A 106 -12.40 -2.88 -21.49
CA ALA A 106 -11.43 -3.10 -22.56
C ALA A 106 -10.85 -1.79 -23.12
N ALA A 107 -10.63 -0.77 -22.26
CA ALA A 107 -10.03 0.49 -22.69
C ALA A 107 -8.54 0.32 -23.02
N SER A 108 -8.07 1.05 -24.04
CA SER A 108 -6.65 1.07 -24.43
C SER A 108 -5.81 2.10 -23.66
N MET A 109 -6.47 3.10 -23.06
CA MET A 109 -5.83 4.14 -22.24
C MET A 109 -6.15 3.86 -20.78
N VAL A 110 -5.17 3.37 -20.05
CA VAL A 110 -5.29 2.91 -18.66
C VAL A 110 -4.01 3.21 -17.90
N GLU A 111 -4.09 3.28 -16.60
CA GLU A 111 -2.93 3.20 -15.71
C GLU A 111 -2.72 1.73 -15.35
N THR A 112 -1.57 1.19 -15.68
CA THR A 112 -1.13 -0.20 -15.52
C THR A 112 -2.16 -1.21 -16.03
N LYS A 113 -3.34 -1.33 -15.42
CA LYS A 113 -4.40 -2.29 -15.77
C LYS A 113 -5.78 -1.65 -15.62
N ALA A 114 -6.67 -1.89 -16.59
CA ALA A 114 -8.02 -1.32 -16.57
C ALA A 114 -8.83 -1.72 -15.33
N ALA A 115 -9.58 -0.78 -14.78
CA ALA A 115 -10.63 -1.07 -13.81
C ALA A 115 -11.66 -2.06 -14.38
N PRO A 116 -12.35 -2.84 -13.55
CA PRO A 116 -13.41 -3.73 -14.04
C PRO A 116 -14.49 -2.96 -14.80
N ALA A 117 -15.11 -3.60 -15.78
CA ALA A 117 -16.27 -3.03 -16.44
C ALA A 117 -17.43 -2.87 -15.45
N ARG A 118 -18.15 -1.76 -15.54
CA ARG A 118 -19.35 -1.51 -14.74
C ARG A 118 -20.62 -1.98 -15.46
N SER A 119 -21.73 -2.04 -14.76
CA SER A 119 -23.07 -2.21 -15.33
C SER A 119 -23.81 -0.85 -15.38
N ARG A 120 -25.03 -0.84 -15.88
CA ARG A 120 -25.91 0.34 -15.83
C ARG A 120 -26.41 0.67 -14.42
N MET A 121 -26.18 -0.22 -13.45
CA MET A 121 -26.64 -0.10 -12.06
C MET A 121 -25.49 0.12 -11.08
N THR A 122 -24.25 0.17 -11.56
CA THR A 122 -23.05 0.22 -10.73
C THR A 122 -22.11 1.32 -11.17
N SER A 123 -21.31 1.83 -10.23
CA SER A 123 -20.20 2.76 -10.43
C SER A 123 -18.86 2.06 -10.26
N ILE A 124 -17.82 2.68 -10.78
CA ILE A 124 -16.43 2.37 -10.45
C ILE A 124 -16.00 3.41 -9.41
N GLU A 125 -15.49 2.94 -8.29
CA GLU A 125 -15.08 3.78 -7.19
C GLU A 125 -13.65 3.45 -6.78
N ARG A 126 -12.82 4.46 -6.51
CA ARG A 126 -11.50 4.23 -5.91
C ARG A 126 -11.65 3.81 -4.46
N ARG A 127 -10.99 2.71 -4.10
CA ARG A 127 -10.95 2.21 -2.73
C ARG A 127 -10.25 3.22 -1.84
N ASN A 128 -10.97 3.77 -0.86
CA ASN A 128 -10.44 4.75 0.09
C ASN A 128 -9.77 5.98 -0.56
N GLY A 129 -10.08 6.27 -1.84
CA GLY A 129 -9.45 7.34 -2.60
C GLY A 129 -7.95 7.14 -2.87
N VAL A 130 -7.46 5.91 -2.81
CA VAL A 130 -6.07 5.58 -3.13
C VAL A 130 -5.88 5.58 -4.65
N ASP A 131 -4.77 6.18 -5.08
CA ASP A 131 -4.31 6.20 -6.46
C ASP A 131 -2.87 5.68 -6.49
N SER A 132 -2.70 4.49 -7.07
CA SER A 132 -1.40 3.81 -7.19
C SER A 132 -0.93 3.70 -8.65
N ASP A 133 -1.54 4.46 -9.57
CA ASP A 133 -1.34 4.34 -11.02
C ASP A 133 -1.70 2.91 -11.55
N ASP A 134 -2.63 2.20 -10.89
CA ASP A 134 -3.20 0.93 -11.35
C ASP A 134 -4.72 0.95 -11.17
N ASN A 135 -5.44 1.25 -12.26
CA ASN A 135 -6.90 1.41 -12.19
C ASN A 135 -7.62 0.13 -11.71
N PHE A 136 -7.05 -1.05 -11.91
CA PHE A 136 -7.64 -2.32 -11.44
C PHE A 136 -7.46 -2.50 -9.93
N ALA A 137 -6.24 -2.25 -9.44
CA ALA A 137 -5.92 -2.40 -8.01
C ALA A 137 -6.67 -1.37 -7.17
N ASP A 138 -6.78 -0.13 -7.67
CA ASP A 138 -7.38 0.99 -6.96
C ASP A 138 -8.90 0.97 -6.95
N SER A 139 -9.55 0.23 -7.88
CA SER A 139 -10.98 0.35 -8.12
C SER A 139 -11.80 -0.81 -7.58
N THR A 140 -13.03 -0.49 -7.21
CA THR A 140 -14.10 -1.47 -6.95
C THR A 140 -15.35 -1.07 -7.74
N VAL A 141 -16.20 -2.04 -8.03
CA VAL A 141 -17.50 -1.82 -8.63
C VAL A 141 -18.58 -1.99 -7.57
N GLY A 142 -19.38 -0.95 -7.38
CA GLY A 142 -20.38 -0.91 -6.30
C GLY A 142 -21.64 -0.11 -6.67
N VAL A 143 -22.54 0.05 -5.70
CA VAL A 143 -23.71 0.92 -5.82
C VAL A 143 -23.22 2.37 -5.85
N PRO A 144 -23.70 3.22 -6.80
CA PRO A 144 -23.28 4.61 -6.87
C PRO A 144 -23.58 5.41 -5.60
N THR A 145 -22.61 6.12 -5.08
CA THR A 145 -22.69 6.98 -3.88
C THR A 145 -22.29 8.43 -4.19
N PRO A 146 -23.02 9.13 -5.10
CA PRO A 146 -22.65 10.46 -5.57
C PRO A 146 -22.59 11.52 -4.47
N THR A 147 -21.48 12.28 -4.40
CA THR A 147 -21.22 13.30 -3.40
C THR A 147 -20.75 14.60 -4.06
N ASN A 148 -21.37 15.73 -3.75
CA ASN A 148 -21.03 17.06 -4.27
C ASN A 148 -20.21 17.89 -3.27
N SER A 149 -19.78 19.09 -3.67
CA SER A 149 -18.99 20.01 -2.84
C SER A 149 -19.75 20.59 -1.63
N GLY A 150 -21.08 20.51 -1.63
CA GLY A 150 -21.93 20.93 -0.51
C GLY A 150 -21.91 19.97 0.68
N VAL A 151 -21.56 18.72 0.42
CA VAL A 151 -21.22 17.79 1.50
C VAL A 151 -19.84 18.20 1.99
N VAL A 152 -19.80 18.95 3.11
CA VAL A 152 -18.60 18.95 3.92
C VAL A 152 -18.39 17.48 4.23
N PRO A 153 -17.27 16.85 3.86
CA PRO A 153 -16.97 15.57 4.46
C PRO A 153 -16.94 15.85 5.95
N THR A 154 -18.05 15.60 6.61
CA THR A 154 -17.98 15.21 8.00
C THR A 154 -16.96 14.11 7.93
N PRO A 155 -15.79 14.21 8.62
CA PRO A 155 -14.94 13.05 8.70
C PRO A 155 -15.92 11.95 9.03
N THR A 156 -16.20 11.07 8.04
CA THR A 156 -17.09 9.94 8.28
C THR A 156 -16.52 9.41 9.56
N PRO A 157 -17.26 9.39 10.68
CA PRO A 157 -16.74 8.77 11.86
C PRO A 157 -16.33 7.43 11.30
N ALA A 158 -15.02 7.25 11.13
CA ALA A 158 -14.42 5.95 10.80
C ALA A 158 -15.20 5.03 11.69
N PRO A 159 -15.88 3.98 11.12
CA PRO A 159 -16.82 3.21 11.92
C PRO A 159 -16.19 3.14 13.28
N THR A 160 -16.92 3.56 14.33
CA THR A 160 -16.38 3.86 15.66
C THR A 160 -16.05 2.56 16.39
N SER A 161 -15.27 1.76 15.75
CA SER A 161 -14.09 1.07 16.15
C SER A 161 -12.95 1.91 15.61
N THR A 162 -12.35 2.77 16.40
CA THR A 162 -10.92 3.02 16.32
C THR A 162 -10.37 1.62 16.06
N PRO A 163 -9.70 1.33 14.90
CA PRO A 163 -9.07 0.03 14.76
C PRO A 163 -8.25 -0.08 16.02
N VAL A 164 -8.58 -1.05 16.88
CA VAL A 164 -7.83 -1.21 18.12
C VAL A 164 -6.43 -1.41 17.63
N GLU A 165 -5.61 -0.43 17.92
CA GLU A 165 -4.23 -0.40 17.47
C GLU A 165 -3.62 -1.73 17.90
N THR A 166 -3.29 -2.57 16.93
CA THR A 166 -2.82 -3.92 17.20
C THR A 166 -1.32 -3.88 17.26
N PRO A 167 -0.70 -3.99 18.44
CA PRO A 167 0.76 -3.98 18.54
C PRO A 167 1.38 -5.06 17.66
N ILE A 168 2.52 -4.78 17.03
CA ILE A 168 3.25 -5.76 16.20
C ILE A 168 3.45 -7.07 16.96
N SER A 169 3.77 -7.02 18.25
CA SER A 169 3.96 -8.22 19.07
C SER A 169 2.73 -9.14 19.15
N LYS A 170 1.52 -8.59 19.01
CA LYS A 170 0.30 -9.40 18.89
C LYS A 170 0.12 -9.96 17.48
N VAL A 171 0.51 -9.18 16.48
CA VAL A 171 0.48 -9.63 15.06
C VAL A 171 1.46 -10.77 14.87
N GLN A 172 2.69 -10.63 15.33
CA GLN A 172 3.74 -11.64 15.25
C GLN A 172 3.40 -12.89 16.05
N GLY A 173 3.00 -12.72 17.33
CA GLY A 173 2.93 -13.87 18.24
C GLY A 173 4.31 -14.39 18.63
N ALA A 174 4.35 -15.51 19.32
CA ALA A 174 5.60 -16.16 19.77
C ALA A 174 5.84 -17.51 19.05
N SER A 175 5.22 -17.70 17.88
CA SER A 175 5.32 -18.91 17.04
C SER A 175 5.69 -18.52 15.62
N PRO A 176 6.27 -19.45 14.82
CA PRO A 176 6.67 -19.19 13.43
C PRO A 176 5.50 -18.79 12.49
N THR A 177 4.29 -18.80 12.98
CA THR A 177 3.11 -18.37 12.24
C THR A 177 2.29 -17.44 13.11
N SER A 178 1.91 -16.32 12.53
CA SER A 178 1.08 -15.31 13.20
C SER A 178 -0.26 -15.88 13.66
N PRO A 179 -0.71 -15.59 14.89
CA PRO A 179 -2.07 -15.93 15.33
C PRO A 179 -3.15 -15.10 14.63
N MET A 180 -2.77 -14.13 13.81
CA MET A 180 -3.67 -13.19 13.16
C MET A 180 -3.66 -13.28 11.61
N VAL A 181 -3.18 -14.40 11.06
CA VAL A 181 -3.22 -14.65 9.61
C VAL A 181 -4.63 -14.40 9.07
N ASP A 182 -4.71 -13.76 7.89
CA ASP A 182 -5.93 -13.34 7.18
C ASP A 182 -6.77 -12.25 7.90
N GLN A 183 -6.34 -11.77 9.05
CA GLN A 183 -7.01 -10.65 9.73
C GLN A 183 -6.47 -9.30 9.22
N THR A 184 -7.37 -8.32 9.13
CA THR A 184 -6.98 -6.94 8.86
C THR A 184 -6.59 -6.28 10.18
N VAL A 185 -5.39 -5.73 10.23
CA VAL A 185 -4.83 -5.04 11.40
C VAL A 185 -4.53 -3.58 11.08
N SER A 186 -4.41 -2.77 12.12
CA SER A 186 -3.86 -1.41 12.05
C SER A 186 -2.84 -1.23 13.16
N THR A 187 -1.68 -0.67 12.83
CA THR A 187 -0.59 -0.45 13.80
C THR A 187 0.12 0.86 13.53
N VAL A 188 0.69 1.50 14.56
CA VAL A 188 1.45 2.76 14.43
C VAL A 188 2.89 2.51 14.86
N ASP A 189 3.82 2.64 13.93
CA ASP A 189 5.19 2.18 14.12
C ASP A 189 6.22 3.07 13.42
N VAL A 190 7.50 2.80 13.66
CA VAL A 190 8.62 3.52 13.06
C VAL A 190 9.24 2.70 11.94
N VAL A 191 9.46 3.32 10.78
CA VAL A 191 10.14 2.70 9.64
C VAL A 191 11.61 2.46 9.98
N THR A 192 12.07 1.21 9.88
CA THR A 192 13.46 0.80 10.12
C THR A 192 14.24 0.47 8.87
N ALA A 193 13.57 0.10 7.78
CA ALA A 193 14.21 -0.11 6.47
C ALA A 193 13.21 0.14 5.33
N THR A 194 13.72 0.51 4.13
CA THR A 194 12.92 0.70 2.92
C THR A 194 13.59 0.03 1.73
N TYR A 195 12.80 -0.63 0.86
CA TYR A 195 13.27 -1.38 -0.32
C TYR A 195 12.50 -0.94 -1.57
N PRO A 196 12.80 0.28 -2.11
CA PRO A 196 12.08 0.83 -3.27
C PRO A 196 12.45 0.19 -4.61
N THR A 197 13.56 -0.57 -4.65
CA THR A 197 14.08 -1.24 -5.85
C THR A 197 14.39 -2.70 -5.56
N GLY A 198 14.49 -3.52 -6.60
CA GLY A 198 14.65 -4.96 -6.47
C GLY A 198 13.31 -5.68 -6.26
N GLY A 199 13.32 -6.85 -5.64
CA GLY A 199 12.14 -7.72 -5.51
C GLY A 199 11.34 -7.58 -4.21
N TYR A 200 11.87 -6.88 -3.21
CA TYR A 200 11.24 -6.80 -1.88
C TYR A 200 9.97 -5.94 -1.86
N ASN A 201 10.00 -4.76 -2.52
CA ASN A 201 8.84 -3.89 -2.71
C ASN A 201 8.10 -3.54 -1.39
N GLY A 202 8.83 -3.24 -0.34
CA GLY A 202 8.22 -3.00 0.97
C GLY A 202 9.12 -2.26 1.95
N ILE A 203 8.67 -2.21 3.19
CA ILE A 203 9.36 -1.57 4.30
C ILE A 203 9.37 -2.49 5.51
N TYR A 204 10.35 -2.34 6.39
CA TYR A 204 10.25 -2.85 7.76
C TYR A 204 9.82 -1.73 8.68
N ILE A 205 8.93 -2.06 9.61
CA ILE A 205 8.49 -1.18 10.69
C ILE A 205 8.71 -1.87 12.04
N GLN A 206 8.89 -1.06 13.08
CA GLN A 206 9.10 -1.59 14.43
C GLN A 206 8.41 -0.70 15.46
N THR A 207 7.92 -1.31 16.53
CA THR A 207 7.18 -0.66 17.62
C THR A 207 7.97 0.52 18.18
N PRO A 208 7.36 1.72 18.32
CA PRO A 208 8.02 2.92 18.83
C PRO A 208 8.68 2.71 20.18
N GLY A 209 9.92 3.17 20.32
CA GLY A 209 10.70 3.07 21.56
C GLY A 209 11.22 1.67 21.89
N SER A 210 10.88 0.66 21.07
CA SER A 210 11.36 -0.71 21.27
C SER A 210 12.81 -0.91 20.83
N GLY A 211 13.37 -2.08 21.09
CA GLY A 211 14.76 -2.44 20.83
C GLY A 211 15.70 -2.04 21.97
N GLY A 212 17.01 -2.25 21.75
CA GLY A 212 18.07 -2.00 22.73
C GLY A 212 18.17 -3.04 23.85
N THR A 213 17.19 -3.92 24.00
CA THR A 213 17.21 -5.02 25.00
C THR A 213 17.04 -6.35 24.27
N PRO A 214 17.92 -7.33 24.55
CA PRO A 214 17.79 -8.66 23.95
C PRO A 214 16.47 -9.34 24.32
N LYS A 215 15.89 -10.04 23.33
CA LYS A 215 14.66 -10.83 23.45
C LYS A 215 14.96 -12.25 23.96
N LYS A 216 13.99 -12.84 24.63
CA LYS A 216 13.96 -14.27 24.93
C LYS A 216 13.30 -15.03 23.76
N ALA A 217 13.59 -16.31 23.61
CA ALA A 217 12.97 -17.16 22.59
C ALA A 217 11.42 -17.32 22.73
N THR A 218 10.86 -16.88 23.85
CA THR A 218 9.41 -16.88 24.13
C THR A 218 8.75 -15.53 23.88
N ASP A 219 9.54 -14.50 23.54
CA ASP A 219 9.01 -13.16 23.29
C ASP A 219 8.56 -13.05 21.84
N ALA A 220 7.48 -12.34 21.60
CA ALA A 220 7.08 -11.95 20.26
C ALA A 220 8.00 -10.85 19.73
N SER A 221 8.22 -10.81 18.42
CA SER A 221 8.96 -9.73 17.77
C SER A 221 8.20 -8.39 17.86
N ASP A 222 8.97 -7.29 17.92
CA ASP A 222 8.45 -5.92 17.81
C ASP A 222 8.62 -5.35 16.39
N GLY A 223 9.14 -6.13 15.42
CA GLY A 223 9.34 -5.77 14.04
C GLY A 223 8.43 -6.55 13.10
N ILE A 224 8.08 -5.99 11.94
CA ILE A 224 7.30 -6.67 10.91
C ILE A 224 7.60 -6.10 9.53
N PHE A 225 7.51 -6.93 8.50
CA PHE A 225 7.56 -6.48 7.11
C PHE A 225 6.19 -6.01 6.63
N VAL A 226 6.18 -4.95 5.81
CA VAL A 226 4.99 -4.41 5.15
C VAL A 226 5.21 -4.42 3.65
N TYR A 227 4.49 -5.26 2.94
CA TYR A 227 4.52 -5.28 1.49
C TYR A 227 3.70 -4.10 0.94
N SER A 228 4.40 -3.09 0.44
CA SER A 228 3.80 -1.90 -0.17
C SER A 228 4.83 -1.19 -1.06
N THR A 229 4.65 -1.27 -2.37
CA THR A 229 5.50 -0.56 -3.34
C THR A 229 5.41 0.95 -3.14
N TRP A 230 4.22 1.45 -2.77
CA TRP A 230 4.03 2.86 -2.48
C TRP A 230 4.85 3.29 -1.26
N ALA A 231 4.72 2.57 -0.14
CA ALA A 231 5.46 2.91 1.09
C ALA A 231 6.96 2.86 0.85
N ALA A 232 7.46 1.81 0.18
CA ALA A 232 8.88 1.67 -0.15
C ALA A 232 9.45 2.89 -0.88
N ALA A 233 8.65 3.52 -1.76
CA ALA A 233 9.09 4.69 -2.55
C ALA A 233 8.88 6.04 -1.83
N HIS A 234 7.99 6.12 -0.84
CA HIS A 234 7.52 7.40 -0.32
C HIS A 234 7.84 7.67 1.15
N VAL A 235 8.17 6.64 1.95
CA VAL A 235 8.57 6.81 3.34
C VAL A 235 10.08 6.64 3.50
N LYS A 236 10.63 7.08 4.62
CA LYS A 236 12.08 6.97 4.94
C LYS A 236 12.26 6.34 6.31
N VAL A 237 13.43 5.79 6.53
CA VAL A 237 13.87 5.32 7.84
C VAL A 237 13.73 6.45 8.86
N GLY A 238 13.07 6.13 9.98
CA GLY A 238 12.75 7.06 11.06
C GLY A 238 11.38 7.72 10.97
N ASP A 239 10.67 7.61 9.82
CA ASP A 239 9.29 8.09 9.72
C ASP A 239 8.39 7.28 10.68
N CYS A 240 7.47 7.98 11.36
CA CYS A 240 6.35 7.39 12.08
C CYS A 240 5.22 7.13 11.07
N VAL A 241 4.65 5.93 11.05
CA VAL A 241 3.61 5.56 10.09
C VAL A 241 2.49 4.76 10.75
N THR A 242 1.24 5.04 10.36
CA THR A 242 0.12 4.13 10.55
C THR A 242 0.06 3.18 9.36
N VAL A 243 0.05 1.89 9.63
CA VAL A 243 -0.09 0.84 8.61
C VAL A 243 -1.38 0.08 8.84
N LYS A 244 -2.18 -0.09 7.79
CA LYS A 244 -3.36 -0.93 7.78
C LYS A 244 -3.28 -1.92 6.63
N GLY A 245 -3.47 -3.21 6.91
CA GLY A 245 -3.42 -4.25 5.88
C GLY A 245 -3.79 -5.62 6.45
N THR A 246 -3.69 -6.66 5.62
CA THR A 246 -4.00 -8.03 6.00
C THR A 246 -2.72 -8.76 6.38
N VAL A 247 -2.74 -9.43 7.52
CA VAL A 247 -1.63 -10.28 7.99
C VAL A 247 -1.52 -11.52 7.10
N ARG A 248 -0.31 -11.85 6.67
CA ARG A 248 0.00 -13.00 5.82
C ARG A 248 1.28 -13.66 6.25
N GLU A 249 1.42 -14.93 5.89
CA GLU A 249 2.70 -15.65 5.90
C GLU A 249 3.21 -15.77 4.47
N TYR A 250 4.40 -15.28 4.22
CA TYR A 250 5.02 -15.37 2.91
C TYR A 250 6.48 -15.87 3.03
N HIS A 251 6.73 -17.09 2.58
CA HIS A 251 8.05 -17.74 2.71
C HIS A 251 8.61 -17.72 4.15
N ASP A 252 7.79 -18.15 5.11
CA ASP A 252 8.12 -18.16 6.54
C ASP A 252 8.41 -16.78 7.14
N LEU A 253 7.89 -15.71 6.53
CA LEU A 253 7.96 -14.33 7.02
C LEU A 253 6.53 -13.85 7.31
N THR A 254 6.26 -13.43 8.52
CA THR A 254 5.02 -12.73 8.85
C THR A 254 5.05 -11.33 8.27
N GLU A 255 4.08 -10.97 7.43
CA GLU A 255 3.99 -9.67 6.80
C GLU A 255 2.58 -9.04 6.87
N ILE A 256 2.51 -7.72 6.76
CA ILE A 256 1.29 -7.00 6.46
C ILE A 256 1.27 -6.72 4.96
N GLY A 257 0.30 -7.31 4.25
CA GLY A 257 0.20 -7.22 2.81
C GLY A 257 -1.22 -6.98 2.30
N GLY A 258 -1.47 -7.26 1.03
CA GLY A 258 -2.75 -7.02 0.37
C GLY A 258 -2.95 -5.55 0.01
N SER A 259 -4.16 -5.03 0.21
CA SER A 259 -4.45 -3.60 0.03
C SER A 259 -3.92 -2.81 1.23
N THR A 260 -2.60 -2.58 1.26
CA THR A 260 -1.92 -1.94 2.38
C THR A 260 -2.06 -0.42 2.28
N GLN A 261 -2.60 0.20 3.31
CA GLN A 261 -2.63 1.65 3.49
C GLN A 261 -1.51 2.05 4.44
N VAL A 262 -0.73 3.07 4.08
CA VAL A 262 0.34 3.61 4.91
C VAL A 262 0.22 5.12 4.96
N ASP A 263 0.01 5.67 6.15
CA ASP A 263 -0.11 7.10 6.40
C ASP A 263 1.03 7.55 7.32
N ARG A 264 1.59 8.74 7.06
CA ARG A 264 2.61 9.32 7.94
C ARG A 264 1.99 9.92 9.17
N GLU A 265 2.62 9.65 10.31
CA GLU A 265 2.27 10.19 11.60
C GLU A 265 3.41 11.04 12.18
N SER A 266 3.19 11.59 13.35
CA SER A 266 4.19 12.33 14.11
C SER A 266 4.21 11.86 15.56
N GLY A 267 5.36 12.02 16.23
CA GLY A 267 5.47 11.80 17.66
C GLY A 267 5.87 10.39 18.10
N CYS A 268 6.23 9.49 17.18
CA CYS A 268 6.77 8.18 17.56
C CYS A 268 8.10 8.31 18.27
N ALA A 269 8.27 7.55 19.36
CA ALA A 269 9.55 7.39 20.00
C ALA A 269 10.53 6.63 19.08
N PRO A 270 11.80 7.03 18.96
CA PRO A 270 12.74 6.37 18.06
C PRO A 270 13.02 4.93 18.47
N VAL A 271 13.16 4.05 17.48
CA VAL A 271 13.59 2.66 17.65
C VAL A 271 15.09 2.60 17.98
N LYS A 272 15.46 1.67 18.82
CA LYS A 272 16.87 1.37 19.14
C LYS A 272 17.28 0.04 18.52
N ALA A 273 18.45 0.00 17.88
CA ALA A 273 19.01 -1.27 17.43
C ALA A 273 19.31 -2.16 18.64
N THR A 274 18.88 -3.42 18.60
CA THR A 274 19.21 -4.39 19.65
C THR A 274 20.59 -4.97 19.38
N GLU A 275 21.51 -4.80 20.32
CA GLU A 275 22.87 -5.32 20.21
C GLU A 275 22.88 -6.84 20.42
N LEU A 276 23.49 -7.55 19.47
CA LEU A 276 23.63 -9.01 19.49
C LEU A 276 25.12 -9.38 19.40
N ALA A 277 25.66 -9.95 20.46
CA ALA A 277 27.01 -10.51 20.46
C ALA A 277 27.06 -11.84 19.69
N THR A 278 25.98 -12.62 19.71
CA THR A 278 25.80 -13.86 18.96
C THR A 278 24.39 -13.92 18.39
N LEU A 279 24.21 -14.60 17.27
CA LEU A 279 22.91 -14.89 16.72
C LEU A 279 22.17 -15.93 17.57
N PRO A 280 20.85 -15.84 17.72
CA PRO A 280 20.10 -16.88 18.43
C PRO A 280 20.24 -18.23 17.74
N ALA A 281 20.61 -19.27 18.51
CA ALA A 281 20.90 -20.60 18.01
C ALA A 281 19.66 -21.43 17.61
N THR A 282 18.47 -21.00 18.03
CA THR A 282 17.21 -21.72 17.78
C THR A 282 16.28 -20.92 16.87
N ASP A 283 15.41 -21.59 16.13
CA ASP A 283 14.41 -20.93 15.30
C ASP A 283 13.50 -20.01 16.14
N ALA A 284 13.01 -20.47 17.27
CA ALA A 284 12.23 -19.64 18.19
C ALA A 284 13.02 -18.42 18.72
N GLY A 285 14.32 -18.57 18.90
CA GLY A 285 15.17 -17.43 19.28
C GLY A 285 15.32 -16.42 18.15
N ARG A 286 15.38 -16.86 16.90
CA ARG A 286 15.44 -15.99 15.72
C ARG A 286 14.10 -15.33 15.45
N GLU A 287 13.01 -16.06 15.63
CA GLU A 287 11.64 -15.58 15.53
C GLU A 287 11.38 -14.33 16.39
N ALA A 288 11.91 -14.33 17.61
CA ALA A 288 11.79 -13.19 18.53
C ALA A 288 12.40 -11.88 17.98
N TYR A 289 13.21 -11.96 16.92
CA TYR A 289 13.84 -10.80 16.26
C TYR A 289 13.39 -10.61 14.81
N GLU A 290 12.40 -11.36 14.37
CA GLU A 290 11.91 -11.24 12.99
C GLU A 290 11.54 -9.79 12.66
N GLY A 291 12.09 -9.25 11.57
CA GLY A 291 11.83 -7.86 11.14
C GLY A 291 12.39 -6.76 12.04
N MET A 292 13.08 -7.07 13.13
CA MET A 292 13.65 -6.08 14.04
C MET A 292 14.99 -5.52 13.57
N LEU A 293 15.25 -4.28 13.94
CA LEU A 293 16.56 -3.64 13.80
C LEU A 293 17.53 -4.19 14.84
N VAL A 294 18.55 -4.91 14.38
CA VAL A 294 19.61 -5.47 15.23
C VAL A 294 20.97 -4.89 14.87
N LYS A 295 21.90 -4.90 15.83
CA LYS A 295 23.28 -4.45 15.66
C LYS A 295 24.23 -5.55 16.11
N PRO A 296 24.93 -6.22 15.21
CA PRO A 296 26.00 -7.14 15.56
C PRO A 296 27.12 -6.42 16.32
N THR A 297 27.57 -6.99 17.45
CA THR A 297 28.62 -6.40 18.29
C THR A 297 29.87 -7.25 18.43
N SER A 298 29.88 -8.46 17.82
CA SER A 298 31.07 -9.31 17.69
C SER A 298 31.44 -9.51 16.22
N GLY A 299 32.45 -10.35 15.95
CA GLY A 299 32.81 -10.73 14.59
C GLY A 299 31.73 -11.58 13.95
N TYR A 300 31.23 -11.12 12.80
CA TYR A 300 30.31 -11.85 11.93
C TYR A 300 30.92 -12.01 10.55
N THR A 301 30.64 -13.12 9.90
CA THR A 301 31.10 -13.40 8.53
C THR A 301 29.91 -13.49 7.60
N ILE A 302 29.98 -12.84 6.43
CA ILE A 302 29.00 -13.04 5.37
C ILE A 302 29.13 -14.46 4.84
N THR A 303 28.07 -15.24 4.93
CA THR A 303 28.05 -16.65 4.54
C THR A 303 27.11 -16.93 3.37
N ASN A 304 26.18 -16.02 3.07
CA ASN A 304 25.25 -16.14 1.96
C ASN A 304 25.00 -14.76 1.34
N ASN A 305 25.15 -14.66 0.03
CA ASN A 305 24.87 -13.45 -0.74
C ASN A 305 23.91 -13.72 -1.92
N TYR A 306 23.26 -14.87 -1.94
CA TYR A 306 22.35 -15.27 -3.03
C TYR A 306 21.22 -14.25 -3.26
N GLY A 307 20.64 -13.73 -2.19
CA GLY A 307 19.58 -12.74 -2.25
C GLY A 307 20.04 -11.28 -2.44
N LEU A 308 21.36 -11.02 -2.42
CA LEU A 308 21.89 -9.65 -2.39
C LEU A 308 21.49 -8.82 -3.62
N ASN A 309 21.61 -9.40 -4.81
CA ASN A 309 21.37 -8.67 -6.07
C ASN A 309 19.88 -8.35 -6.28
N GLN A 310 18.99 -9.19 -5.82
CA GLN A 310 17.54 -9.04 -6.04
C GLN A 310 16.83 -8.41 -4.85
N TYR A 311 17.22 -8.77 -3.63
CA TYR A 311 16.49 -8.40 -2.41
C TYR A 311 17.33 -7.54 -1.44
N GLY A 312 18.61 -7.33 -1.73
CA GLY A 312 19.51 -6.63 -0.81
C GLY A 312 19.84 -7.43 0.45
N GLN A 313 19.66 -8.75 0.43
CA GLN A 313 19.84 -9.64 1.58
C GLN A 313 21.22 -10.28 1.58
N ILE A 314 21.79 -10.41 2.77
CA ILE A 314 22.97 -11.23 3.03
C ILE A 314 22.73 -12.15 4.23
N GLY A 315 23.26 -13.34 4.20
CA GLY A 315 23.30 -14.24 5.34
C GLY A 315 24.58 -14.02 6.15
N LEU A 316 24.43 -13.95 7.48
CA LEU A 316 25.53 -13.80 8.42
C LEU A 316 25.68 -15.07 9.25
N ALA A 317 26.92 -15.39 9.61
CA ALA A 317 27.26 -16.41 10.61
C ALA A 317 28.10 -15.79 11.71
N ASP A 318 27.96 -16.27 12.94
CA ASP A 318 28.83 -15.88 14.05
C ASP A 318 30.28 -16.31 13.79
N GLY A 319 31.21 -15.43 14.19
CA GLY A 319 32.66 -15.68 14.10
C GLY A 319 33.25 -15.36 12.74
N ASN A 320 34.46 -15.88 12.51
CA ASN A 320 35.29 -15.50 11.35
C ASN A 320 35.28 -16.56 10.23
N THR A 321 34.42 -17.57 10.33
CA THR A 321 34.38 -18.68 9.35
C THR A 321 33.06 -18.71 8.62
N PRO A 322 33.05 -18.55 7.29
CA PRO A 322 31.81 -18.66 6.52
C PRO A 322 31.28 -20.10 6.58
N ARG A 323 29.97 -20.24 6.42
CA ARG A 323 29.33 -21.54 6.30
C ARG A 323 29.26 -21.91 4.83
N TYR A 324 29.59 -23.16 4.53
CA TYR A 324 29.53 -23.71 3.19
C TYR A 324 28.30 -24.61 3.06
N GLN A 325 27.78 -24.75 1.84
CA GLN A 325 26.75 -25.75 1.57
C GLN A 325 27.29 -27.15 1.89
N GLY A 326 26.41 -28.02 2.37
CA GLY A 326 26.82 -29.36 2.77
C GLY A 326 27.60 -30.13 1.70
N THR A 327 27.20 -29.95 0.44
CA THR A 327 27.85 -30.61 -0.71
C THR A 327 29.21 -30.02 -1.11
N GLU A 328 29.56 -28.84 -0.58
CA GLU A 328 30.92 -28.26 -0.79
C GLU A 328 31.98 -28.89 0.13
N VAL A 329 31.52 -29.44 1.27
CA VAL A 329 32.45 -29.95 2.31
C VAL A 329 32.25 -31.43 2.64
N ALA A 330 31.19 -32.06 2.11
CA ALA A 330 30.92 -33.50 2.27
C ALA A 330 30.28 -34.08 1.01
N LEU A 331 30.40 -35.39 0.84
CA LEU A 331 29.71 -36.07 -0.26
C LEU A 331 28.18 -35.96 -0.12
N PRO A 332 27.42 -35.90 -1.24
CA PRO A 332 25.98 -35.93 -1.23
C PRO A 332 25.41 -37.06 -0.41
N GLY A 333 24.34 -36.79 0.37
CA GLY A 333 23.68 -37.70 1.30
C GLY A 333 23.89 -37.31 2.76
N ARG A 334 23.85 -38.23 3.68
CA ARG A 334 23.85 -38.01 5.14
C ARG A 334 24.96 -37.07 5.63
N GLY A 335 26.13 -37.08 5.00
CA GLY A 335 27.24 -36.18 5.37
C GLY A 335 26.92 -34.74 5.06
N ALA A 336 26.43 -34.45 3.87
CA ALA A 336 26.00 -33.12 3.47
C ALA A 336 24.79 -32.63 4.29
N GLU A 337 23.81 -33.50 4.53
CA GLU A 337 22.65 -33.22 5.36
C GLU A 337 23.06 -32.82 6.81
N ALA A 338 24.02 -33.52 7.40
CA ALA A 338 24.53 -33.19 8.73
C ALA A 338 25.21 -31.81 8.79
N VAL A 339 25.88 -31.39 7.72
CA VAL A 339 26.47 -30.06 7.60
C VAL A 339 25.36 -29.01 7.51
N GLU A 340 24.31 -29.25 6.72
CA GLU A 340 23.18 -28.31 6.61
C GLU A 340 22.46 -28.13 7.96
N VAL A 341 22.23 -29.23 8.70
CA VAL A 341 21.65 -29.16 10.06
C VAL A 341 22.55 -28.36 10.99
N ALA A 342 23.86 -28.59 10.94
CA ALA A 342 24.83 -27.85 11.77
C ALA A 342 24.89 -26.35 11.39
N ASN A 343 24.72 -26.01 10.09
CA ASN A 343 24.69 -24.64 9.61
C ASN A 343 23.43 -23.89 10.11
N LYS A 344 22.28 -24.55 10.12
CA LYS A 344 21.02 -23.97 10.63
C LYS A 344 21.06 -23.68 12.13
N ALA A 345 21.88 -24.38 12.89
CA ALA A 345 22.00 -24.20 14.34
C ALA A 345 22.96 -23.07 14.76
N LYS A 346 23.54 -22.35 13.83
CA LYS A 346 24.56 -21.33 14.04
C LYS A 346 24.33 -20.11 13.18
#